data_39ef55f5233a02e6ecb5f3314b8a43f0
#
_entry.id   39ef55f5233a02e6ecb5f3314b8a43f0
#
_cell.length_a   1.000
_cell.length_b   1.000
_cell.length_c   1.000
_cell.angle_alpha   90.00
_cell.angle_beta   90.00
_cell.angle_gamma   90.00
#
_symmetry.space_group_name_H-M   'P 1'
#
loop_
_entity.id
_entity.type
_entity.pdbx_description
1 polymer ?
#
loop_
_entity_poly.entity_id
_entity_poly.type
_entity_poly.pdbx_seq_one_letter_code
_entity_poly.pdbx_strand_id
1 'polypeptide(L)'
;MSSATSSKSSSIIAAEYLRELESEANATRQCLEQVPLDDPKWKPHEKSMELGYLATLVADIPRWVQHIVESGTIDFTSWEQKNPGTSHELVALFDENMAAATRALENMSDADLTKEFQLKNGDQLLMATPVGESISSAINHMVHHRGQLTVYLRLNDKLVPSIYGPSADSRGF
;
A
#
# COMPACT_ATOMS: atom_id res chain seq x y z
N MET A 1 40.72 -21.98 1.10
CA MET A 1 39.87 -21.17 0.19
C MET A 1 38.82 -20.49 1.10
N SER A 2 39.05 -19.22 1.40
CA SER A 2 38.16 -18.43 2.27
C SER A 2 37.04 -17.88 1.41
N SER A 3 35.79 -18.34 1.61
CA SER A 3 34.62 -17.76 1.01
C SER A 3 34.33 -16.44 1.70
N ALA A 4 34.64 -15.33 1.02
CA ALA A 4 34.21 -14.01 1.45
C ALA A 4 32.68 -13.94 1.29
N THR A 5 31.97 -14.05 2.41
CA THR A 5 30.55 -13.65 2.49
C THR A 5 30.51 -12.14 2.27
N SER A 6 30.18 -11.73 1.05
CA SER A 6 29.86 -10.32 0.77
C SER A 6 28.61 -9.98 1.57
N SER A 7 28.75 -9.24 2.65
CA SER A 7 27.63 -8.63 3.34
C SER A 7 26.98 -7.65 2.36
N LYS A 8 25.76 -7.95 1.92
CA LYS A 8 24.95 -7.02 1.12
C LYS A 8 24.81 -5.73 1.95
N SER A 9 25.40 -4.63 1.50
CA SER A 9 25.17 -3.33 2.13
C SER A 9 23.69 -2.99 1.92
N SER A 10 22.95 -2.78 3.00
CA SER A 10 21.56 -2.33 2.94
C SER A 10 21.49 -0.93 2.32
N SER A 11 20.52 -0.71 1.45
CA SER A 11 20.31 0.58 0.80
C SER A 11 19.81 1.63 1.80
N ILE A 12 20.48 2.79 1.88
CA ILE A 12 20.01 3.94 2.67
C ILE A 12 18.68 4.45 2.10
N ILE A 13 18.53 4.46 0.77
CA ILE A 13 17.31 4.93 0.11
C ILE A 13 16.13 3.97 0.39
N ALA A 14 16.36 2.66 0.35
CA ALA A 14 15.32 1.69 0.72
C ALA A 14 14.90 1.83 2.19
N ALA A 15 15.84 2.15 3.09
CA ALA A 15 15.53 2.44 4.48
C ALA A 15 14.68 3.73 4.65
N GLU A 16 14.86 4.75 3.79
CA GLU A 16 13.99 5.94 3.77
C GLU A 16 12.57 5.56 3.31
N TYR A 17 12.43 4.78 2.23
CA TYR A 17 11.11 4.28 1.80
C TYR A 17 10.42 3.45 2.88
N LEU A 18 11.18 2.62 3.59
CA LEU A 18 10.64 1.85 4.70
C LEU A 18 10.11 2.77 5.82
N ARG A 19 10.88 3.77 6.24
CA ARG A 19 10.44 4.74 7.25
C ARG A 19 9.19 5.51 6.81
N GLU A 20 9.13 5.92 5.53
CA GLU A 20 7.97 6.60 4.97
C GLU A 20 6.73 5.68 5.03
N LEU A 21 6.85 4.44 4.56
CA LEU A 21 5.76 3.46 4.57
C LEU A 21 5.28 3.16 6.00
N GLU A 22 6.19 2.98 6.94
CA GLU A 22 5.89 2.74 8.36
C GLU A 22 5.21 3.94 9.02
N SER A 23 5.63 5.17 8.68
CA SER A 23 5.02 6.39 9.22
C SER A 23 3.56 6.53 8.80
N GLU A 24 3.19 6.02 7.62
CA GLU A 24 1.82 6.04 7.10
C GLU A 24 0.95 4.90 7.65
N ALA A 25 1.56 3.85 8.21
CA ALA A 25 0.87 2.61 8.56
C ALA A 25 -0.20 2.81 9.64
N ASN A 26 0.12 3.53 10.73
CA ASN A 26 -0.81 3.68 11.84
C ASN A 26 -2.10 4.41 11.45
N ALA A 27 -2.00 5.54 10.76
CA ALA A 27 -3.16 6.31 10.31
C ALA A 27 -3.96 5.53 9.26
N THR A 28 -3.29 4.79 8.37
CA THR A 28 -3.95 3.93 7.39
C THR A 28 -4.73 2.82 8.07
N ARG A 29 -4.12 2.12 9.02
CA ARG A 29 -4.74 1.06 9.80
C ARG A 29 -6.00 1.56 10.52
N GLN A 30 -5.92 2.71 11.19
CA GLN A 30 -7.05 3.33 11.88
C GLN A 30 -8.19 3.70 10.90
N CYS A 31 -7.89 4.16 9.69
CA CYS A 31 -8.91 4.36 8.67
C CYS A 31 -9.60 3.04 8.27
N LEU A 32 -8.82 1.98 8.06
CA LEU A 32 -9.34 0.67 7.66
C LEU A 32 -10.22 0.03 8.76
N GLU A 33 -9.92 0.26 10.03
CA GLU A 33 -10.73 -0.18 11.19
C GLU A 33 -12.14 0.42 11.16
N GLN A 34 -12.31 1.61 10.57
CA GLN A 34 -13.60 2.32 10.54
C GLN A 34 -14.45 1.98 9.32
N VAL A 35 -13.97 1.17 8.36
CA VAL A 35 -14.68 0.89 7.13
C VAL A 35 -15.95 0.07 7.37
N PRO A 36 -17.16 0.57 7.04
CA PRO A 36 -18.39 -0.20 7.17
C PRO A 36 -18.57 -1.10 5.95
N LEU A 37 -18.22 -2.38 6.08
CA LEU A 37 -18.36 -3.37 5.00
C LEU A 37 -19.76 -4.04 4.93
N ASP A 38 -20.75 -3.50 5.66
CA ASP A 38 -22.15 -3.95 5.56
C ASP A 38 -22.74 -3.66 4.18
N ASP A 39 -22.31 -2.56 3.54
CA ASP A 39 -22.62 -2.23 2.14
C ASP A 39 -21.32 -1.90 1.37
N PRO A 40 -20.55 -2.90 0.95
CA PRO A 40 -19.28 -2.69 0.26
C PRO A 40 -19.42 -2.05 -1.13
N LYS A 41 -20.64 -2.07 -1.71
CA LYS A 41 -20.92 -1.47 -3.02
C LYS A 41 -21.31 0.00 -2.94
N TRP A 42 -21.51 0.54 -1.74
CA TRP A 42 -21.80 1.95 -1.57
C TRP A 42 -20.72 2.83 -2.21
N LYS A 43 -21.12 3.92 -2.81
CA LYS A 43 -20.25 4.93 -3.41
C LYS A 43 -20.90 6.31 -3.42
N PRO A 44 -20.14 7.41 -3.29
CA PRO A 44 -20.71 8.75 -3.22
C PRO A 44 -21.22 9.26 -4.58
N HIS A 45 -20.81 8.65 -5.68
CA HIS A 45 -21.21 9.00 -7.04
C HIS A 45 -21.12 7.78 -7.95
N GLU A 46 -21.92 7.72 -9.00
CA GLU A 46 -21.98 6.58 -9.95
C GLU A 46 -20.61 6.21 -10.55
N LYS A 47 -19.76 7.21 -10.80
CA LYS A 47 -18.41 7.05 -11.38
C LYS A 47 -17.32 6.83 -10.33
N SER A 48 -17.66 6.90 -9.04
CA SER A 48 -16.69 6.67 -7.96
C SER A 48 -16.45 5.18 -7.76
N MET A 49 -15.32 4.83 -7.15
CA MET A 49 -15.04 3.48 -6.69
C MET A 49 -16.08 3.05 -5.64
N GLU A 50 -16.39 1.76 -5.59
CA GLU A 50 -17.15 1.19 -4.48
C GLU A 50 -16.31 1.21 -3.20
N LEU A 51 -16.94 1.40 -2.05
CA LEU A 51 -16.28 1.50 -0.74
C LEU A 51 -15.39 0.28 -0.45
N GLY A 52 -15.91 -0.92 -0.66
CA GLY A 52 -15.15 -2.16 -0.42
C GLY A 52 -13.93 -2.27 -1.34
N TYR A 53 -14.06 -1.88 -2.61
CA TYR A 53 -12.94 -1.87 -3.54
C TYR A 53 -11.87 -0.85 -3.13
N LEU A 54 -12.27 0.40 -2.81
CA LEU A 54 -11.33 1.44 -2.38
C LEU A 54 -10.59 1.04 -1.09
N ALA A 55 -11.31 0.51 -0.11
CA ALA A 55 -10.72 0.07 1.15
C ALA A 55 -9.74 -1.10 0.95
N THR A 56 -10.13 -2.09 0.14
CA THR A 56 -9.25 -3.22 -0.20
C THR A 56 -8.01 -2.75 -0.96
N LEU A 57 -8.15 -1.81 -1.88
CA LEU A 57 -7.02 -1.23 -2.61
C LEU A 57 -6.02 -0.57 -1.64
N VAL A 58 -6.50 0.24 -0.70
CA VAL A 58 -5.64 0.86 0.33
C VAL A 58 -4.88 -0.22 1.13
N ALA A 59 -5.56 -1.30 1.52
CA ALA A 59 -4.95 -2.40 2.27
C ALA A 59 -3.97 -3.24 1.41
N ASP A 60 -4.14 -3.26 0.09
CA ASP A 60 -3.36 -4.11 -0.82
C ASP A 60 -2.11 -3.41 -1.38
N ILE A 61 -2.06 -2.07 -1.39
CA ILE A 61 -0.91 -1.33 -1.95
C ILE A 61 0.44 -1.71 -1.32
N PRO A 62 0.59 -2.00 -0.01
CA PRO A 62 1.87 -2.50 0.50
C PRO A 62 2.33 -3.81 -0.17
N ARG A 63 1.41 -4.70 -0.60
CA ARG A 63 1.75 -5.88 -1.41
C ARG A 63 2.33 -5.48 -2.78
N TRP A 64 1.90 -4.35 -3.35
CA TRP A 64 2.52 -3.83 -4.57
C TRP A 64 3.98 -3.48 -4.33
N VAL A 65 4.30 -2.84 -3.18
CA VAL A 65 5.70 -2.54 -2.81
C VAL A 65 6.52 -3.82 -2.74
N GLN A 66 6.02 -4.87 -2.09
CA GLN A 66 6.68 -6.19 -2.07
C GLN A 66 6.95 -6.70 -3.50
N HIS A 67 5.94 -6.72 -4.36
CA HIS A 67 6.08 -7.24 -5.74
C HIS A 67 7.01 -6.37 -6.60
N ILE A 68 6.99 -5.06 -6.44
CA ILE A 68 7.94 -4.15 -7.11
C ILE A 68 9.37 -4.54 -6.77
N VAL A 69 9.65 -4.84 -5.50
CA VAL A 69 11.00 -5.18 -5.03
C VAL A 69 11.40 -6.60 -5.40
N GLU A 70 10.53 -7.59 -5.17
CA GLU A 70 10.90 -9.01 -5.27
C GLU A 70 10.73 -9.56 -6.68
N SER A 71 9.64 -9.18 -7.36
CA SER A 71 9.28 -9.74 -8.67
C SER A 71 9.68 -8.83 -9.83
N GLY A 72 9.78 -7.53 -9.60
CA GLY A 72 10.00 -6.54 -10.65
C GLY A 72 8.84 -6.45 -11.65
N THR A 73 7.71 -7.10 -11.39
CA THR A 73 6.55 -7.13 -12.28
C THR A 73 5.26 -7.32 -11.49
N ILE A 74 4.22 -6.58 -11.91
CA ILE A 74 2.82 -6.83 -11.55
C ILE A 74 2.04 -7.03 -12.85
N ASP A 75 1.30 -8.14 -12.95
CA ASP A 75 0.43 -8.43 -14.08
C ASP A 75 -1.02 -8.56 -13.59
N PHE A 76 -1.89 -7.67 -14.04
CA PHE A 76 -3.30 -7.65 -13.63
C PHE A 76 -4.10 -8.89 -14.04
N THR A 77 -3.65 -9.63 -15.06
CA THR A 77 -4.32 -10.87 -15.46
C THR A 77 -4.13 -12.02 -14.46
N SER A 78 -3.04 -11.99 -13.71
CA SER A 78 -2.70 -12.97 -12.66
C SER A 78 -2.80 -12.40 -11.24
N TRP A 79 -3.11 -11.10 -11.10
CA TRP A 79 -3.23 -10.47 -9.79
C TRP A 79 -4.44 -10.98 -9.04
N GLU A 80 -4.21 -11.68 -7.94
CA GLU A 80 -5.28 -12.20 -7.10
C GLU A 80 -5.97 -11.04 -6.36
N GLN A 81 -7.24 -10.82 -6.64
CA GLN A 81 -8.05 -9.86 -5.91
C GLN A 81 -8.46 -10.43 -4.55
N LYS A 82 -8.22 -9.67 -3.49
CA LYS A 82 -8.68 -9.98 -2.13
C LYS A 82 -10.06 -9.36 -1.90
N ASN A 83 -10.91 -10.04 -1.14
CA ASN A 83 -12.26 -9.58 -0.84
C ASN A 83 -12.56 -9.75 0.65
N PRO A 84 -11.97 -8.92 1.53
CA PRO A 84 -12.28 -8.96 2.96
C PRO A 84 -13.76 -8.62 3.19
N GLY A 85 -14.44 -9.43 4.00
CA GLY A 85 -15.86 -9.25 4.32
C GLY A 85 -16.10 -8.40 5.57
N THR A 86 -15.04 -8.12 6.35
CA THR A 86 -15.11 -7.36 7.60
C THR A 86 -13.95 -6.39 7.71
N SER A 87 -14.10 -5.32 8.51
CA SER A 87 -13.00 -4.41 8.80
C SER A 87 -11.82 -5.11 9.51
N HIS A 88 -12.09 -6.13 10.31
CA HIS A 88 -11.05 -6.94 10.94
C HIS A 88 -10.22 -7.72 9.90
N GLU A 89 -10.85 -8.35 8.92
CA GLU A 89 -10.15 -9.04 7.82
C GLU A 89 -9.38 -8.04 6.94
N LEU A 90 -9.95 -6.84 6.72
CA LEU A 90 -9.30 -5.77 5.97
C LEU A 90 -8.02 -5.30 6.66
N VAL A 91 -8.05 -5.10 7.97
CA VAL A 91 -6.89 -4.74 8.79
C VAL A 91 -5.86 -5.87 8.80
N ALA A 92 -6.29 -7.12 8.96
CA ALA A 92 -5.38 -8.28 8.92
C ALA A 92 -4.66 -8.38 7.57
N LEU A 93 -5.36 -8.14 6.45
CA LEU A 93 -4.78 -8.08 5.11
C LEU A 93 -3.72 -6.96 5.02
N PHE A 94 -4.04 -5.78 5.53
CA PHE A 94 -3.10 -4.66 5.54
C PHE A 94 -1.84 -4.98 6.36
N ASP A 95 -2.01 -5.51 7.57
CA ASP A 95 -0.90 -5.84 8.47
C ASP A 95 0.03 -6.92 7.85
N GLU A 96 -0.54 -7.93 7.19
CA GLU A 96 0.20 -8.96 6.45
C GLU A 96 1.01 -8.36 5.29
N ASN A 97 0.38 -7.52 4.49
CA ASN A 97 1.00 -6.86 3.35
C ASN A 97 2.11 -5.88 3.79
N MET A 98 1.89 -5.13 4.89
CA MET A 98 2.90 -4.27 5.49
C MET A 98 4.13 -5.07 5.93
N ALA A 99 3.93 -6.20 6.63
CA ALA A 99 5.04 -7.05 7.06
C ALA A 99 5.83 -7.62 5.86
N ALA A 100 5.16 -7.95 4.76
CA ALA A 100 5.82 -8.42 3.54
C ALA A 100 6.62 -7.30 2.85
N ALA A 101 6.05 -6.10 2.72
CA ALA A 101 6.74 -4.93 2.17
C ALA A 101 7.97 -4.54 3.00
N THR A 102 7.86 -4.53 4.33
CA THR A 102 8.97 -4.28 5.25
C THR A 102 10.14 -5.23 4.98
N ARG A 103 9.88 -6.54 4.96
CA ARG A 103 10.93 -7.55 4.67
C ARG A 103 11.56 -7.36 3.30
N ALA A 104 10.79 -7.01 2.30
CA ALA A 104 11.30 -6.77 0.95
C ALA A 104 12.25 -5.55 0.93
N LEU A 105 11.86 -4.43 1.54
CA LEU A 105 12.66 -3.20 1.60
C LEU A 105 13.95 -3.38 2.44
N GLU A 106 13.89 -4.08 3.57
CA GLU A 106 15.06 -4.39 4.41
C GLU A 106 16.14 -5.18 3.66
N ASN A 107 15.75 -5.98 2.68
CA ASN A 107 16.65 -6.81 1.88
C ASN A 107 17.15 -6.16 0.59
N MET A 108 16.78 -4.90 0.31
CA MET A 108 17.20 -4.19 -0.90
C MET A 108 18.65 -3.69 -0.83
N SER A 109 19.29 -3.64 -1.98
CA SER A 109 20.55 -2.92 -2.23
C SER A 109 20.31 -1.72 -3.15
N ASP A 110 21.28 -0.78 -3.19
CA ASP A 110 21.20 0.38 -4.10
C ASP A 110 21.11 -0.05 -5.58
N ALA A 111 21.72 -1.17 -5.95
CA ALA A 111 21.63 -1.69 -7.32
C ALA A 111 20.20 -2.17 -7.69
N ASP A 112 19.39 -2.56 -6.71
CA ASP A 112 18.01 -2.98 -6.95
C ASP A 112 17.12 -1.79 -7.30
N LEU A 113 17.41 -0.59 -6.80
CA LEU A 113 16.62 0.62 -7.05
C LEU A 113 16.59 1.05 -8.52
N THR A 114 17.64 0.72 -9.27
CA THR A 114 17.79 1.09 -10.69
C THR A 114 17.26 0.04 -11.66
N LYS A 115 16.88 -1.14 -11.15
CA LYS A 115 16.25 -2.17 -11.99
C LYS A 115 14.93 -1.68 -12.53
N GLU A 116 14.51 -2.21 -13.67
CA GLU A 116 13.22 -1.93 -14.25
C GLU A 116 12.12 -2.72 -13.54
N PHE A 117 11.05 -2.03 -13.18
CA PHE A 117 9.76 -2.59 -12.79
C PHE A 117 8.78 -2.45 -13.96
N GLN A 118 7.96 -3.48 -14.18
CA GLN A 118 6.95 -3.49 -15.24
C GLN A 118 5.55 -3.72 -14.67
N LEU A 119 4.61 -2.87 -15.06
CA LEU A 119 3.18 -3.07 -14.84
C LEU A 119 2.55 -3.54 -16.13
N LYS A 120 1.85 -4.67 -16.12
CA LYS A 120 1.30 -5.34 -17.29
C LYS A 120 -0.18 -5.69 -17.14
N ASN A 121 -0.80 -5.90 -18.28
CA ASN A 121 -2.10 -6.55 -18.38
C ASN A 121 -1.99 -7.63 -19.49
N GLY A 122 -1.54 -8.82 -19.11
CA GLY A 122 -1.12 -9.87 -20.05
C GLY A 122 0.05 -9.43 -20.92
N ASP A 123 -0.13 -9.47 -22.23
CA ASP A 123 0.90 -9.07 -23.20
C ASP A 123 1.05 -7.53 -23.32
N GLN A 124 0.12 -6.76 -22.76
CA GLN A 124 0.17 -5.30 -22.81
C GLN A 124 1.06 -4.74 -21.69
N LEU A 125 2.18 -4.10 -22.05
CA LEU A 125 2.96 -3.29 -21.11
C LEU A 125 2.23 -1.96 -20.87
N LEU A 126 1.85 -1.70 -19.61
CA LEU A 126 1.16 -0.46 -19.20
C LEU A 126 2.16 0.60 -18.74
N MET A 127 3.22 0.18 -18.05
CA MET A 127 4.24 1.07 -17.50
C MET A 127 5.55 0.30 -17.31
N ALA A 128 6.68 0.97 -17.55
CA ALA A 128 8.01 0.51 -17.15
C ALA A 128 8.78 1.69 -16.53
N THR A 129 9.22 1.53 -15.30
CA THR A 129 9.91 2.58 -14.52
C THR A 129 10.95 1.95 -13.59
N PRO A 130 11.95 2.70 -13.13
CA PRO A 130 12.87 2.21 -12.10
C PRO A 130 12.14 1.76 -10.84
N VAL A 131 12.62 0.71 -10.19
CA VAL A 131 12.07 0.18 -8.93
C VAL A 131 11.93 1.26 -7.87
N GLY A 132 12.95 2.11 -7.68
CA GLY A 132 12.89 3.19 -6.70
C GLY A 132 11.73 4.18 -6.95
N GLU A 133 11.53 4.59 -8.21
CA GLU A 133 10.40 5.46 -8.58
C GLU A 133 9.05 4.76 -8.38
N SER A 134 8.99 3.46 -8.66
CA SER A 134 7.78 2.66 -8.49
C SER A 134 7.39 2.49 -7.03
N ILE A 135 8.37 2.32 -6.11
CA ILE A 135 8.12 2.28 -4.66
C ILE A 135 7.55 3.61 -4.17
N SER A 136 8.19 4.73 -4.51
CA SER A 136 7.69 6.07 -4.16
C SER A 136 6.27 6.30 -4.69
N SER A 137 6.02 5.93 -5.95
CA SER A 137 4.69 6.01 -6.55
C SER A 137 3.67 5.17 -5.81
N ALA A 138 4.01 3.95 -5.37
CA ALA A 138 3.11 3.07 -4.62
C ALA A 138 2.77 3.67 -3.24
N ILE A 139 3.73 4.23 -2.51
CA ILE A 139 3.47 4.89 -1.23
C ILE A 139 2.52 6.08 -1.42
N ASN A 140 2.79 6.95 -2.40
CA ASN A 140 1.90 8.07 -2.73
C ASN A 140 0.51 7.60 -3.17
N HIS A 141 0.40 6.48 -3.88
CA HIS A 141 -0.86 5.88 -4.29
C HIS A 141 -1.69 5.44 -3.07
N MET A 142 -1.06 4.81 -2.07
CA MET A 142 -1.72 4.47 -0.80
C MET A 142 -2.23 5.72 -0.07
N VAL A 143 -1.39 6.73 0.08
CA VAL A 143 -1.74 8.01 0.73
C VAL A 143 -2.89 8.70 0.00
N HIS A 144 -2.86 8.72 -1.34
CA HIS A 144 -3.94 9.29 -2.16
C HIS A 144 -5.28 8.59 -1.91
N HIS A 145 -5.31 7.26 -2.00
CA HIS A 145 -6.54 6.50 -1.80
C HIS A 145 -7.02 6.50 -0.35
N ARG A 146 -6.11 6.51 0.63
CA ARG A 146 -6.48 6.74 2.03
C ARG A 146 -7.16 8.11 2.21
N GLY A 147 -6.64 9.16 1.57
CA GLY A 147 -7.28 10.47 1.58
C GLY A 147 -8.71 10.44 1.02
N GLN A 148 -8.94 9.71 -0.07
CA GLN A 148 -10.29 9.47 -0.58
C GLN A 148 -11.14 8.67 0.42
N LEU A 149 -10.58 7.63 1.04
CA LEU A 149 -11.28 6.78 2.01
C LEU A 149 -11.76 7.59 3.22
N THR A 150 -11.02 8.60 3.69
CA THR A 150 -11.49 9.47 4.80
C THR A 150 -12.78 10.22 4.47
N VAL A 151 -12.94 10.64 3.19
CA VAL A 151 -14.18 11.26 2.73
C VAL A 151 -15.34 10.25 2.73
N TYR A 152 -15.08 9.02 2.29
CA TYR A 152 -16.06 7.93 2.32
C TYR A 152 -16.48 7.58 3.76
N LEU A 153 -15.53 7.52 4.70
CA LEU A 153 -15.82 7.32 6.12
C LEU A 153 -16.75 8.41 6.64
N ARG A 154 -16.42 9.69 6.36
CA ARG A 154 -17.25 10.83 6.80
C ARG A 154 -18.67 10.76 6.24
N LEU A 155 -18.84 10.41 4.98
CA LEU A 155 -20.16 10.29 4.33
C LEU A 155 -20.97 9.10 4.85
N ASN A 156 -20.33 8.16 5.53
CA ASN A 156 -20.98 7.03 6.20
C ASN A 156 -21.04 7.20 7.73
N ASP A 157 -20.91 8.43 8.24
CA ASP A 157 -20.97 8.77 9.66
C ASP A 157 -19.96 7.98 10.53
N LYS A 158 -18.80 7.62 9.96
CA LYS A 158 -17.71 6.94 10.66
C LYS A 158 -16.67 7.94 11.14
N LEU A 159 -15.94 7.54 12.20
CA LEU A 159 -14.84 8.33 12.72
C LEU A 159 -13.71 8.44 11.68
N VAL A 160 -13.15 9.64 11.59
CA VAL A 160 -11.94 9.91 10.79
C VAL A 160 -10.78 10.15 11.73
N PRO A 161 -9.74 9.32 11.74
CA PRO A 161 -8.59 9.48 12.62
C PRO A 161 -7.78 10.74 12.26
N SER A 162 -6.93 11.19 13.19
CA SER A 162 -5.84 12.13 12.87
C SER A 162 -4.86 11.45 11.91
N ILE A 163 -4.41 12.19 10.89
CA ILE A 163 -3.41 11.68 9.92
C ILE A 163 -2.15 12.54 10.02
N TYR A 164 -2.14 13.71 9.42
CA TYR A 164 -1.03 14.68 9.53
C TYR A 164 -1.36 15.83 10.49
N GLY A 165 -2.48 15.77 11.12
CA GLY A 165 -2.99 16.77 12.04
C GLY A 165 -4.34 16.33 12.62
N PRO A 166 -4.93 17.12 13.55
CA PRO A 166 -6.19 16.78 14.17
C PRO A 166 -7.32 16.70 13.15
N SER A 167 -8.28 15.78 13.39
CA SER A 167 -9.57 15.73 12.69
C SER A 167 -10.67 16.31 13.57
N ALA A 168 -11.91 16.32 13.05
CA ALA A 168 -13.08 16.68 13.87
C ALA A 168 -13.32 15.66 15.02
N ASP A 169 -12.85 14.42 14.86
CA ASP A 169 -13.10 13.31 15.79
C ASP A 169 -11.89 12.99 16.66
N SER A 170 -10.69 13.46 16.30
CA SER A 170 -9.45 13.15 17.02
C SER A 170 -8.56 14.39 17.13
N ARG A 171 -8.10 14.68 18.37
CA ARG A 171 -7.26 15.85 18.68
C ARG A 171 -5.77 15.50 18.78
N GLY A 172 -5.41 14.22 18.69
CA GLY A 172 -4.06 13.73 18.89
C GLY A 172 -3.24 13.67 17.61
N PHE A 173 -1.91 13.78 17.78
CA PHE A 173 -0.91 13.25 16.89
C PHE A 173 -0.54 11.87 17.40
#